data_846fe6b0a3a0472249bde98f16273859
#
_entry.id   846fe6b0a3a0472249bde98f16273859
#
_cell.length_a   1.000
_cell.length_b   1.000
_cell.length_c   1.000
_cell.angle_alpha   90.00
_cell.angle_beta   90.00
_cell.angle_gamma   90.00
#
_symmetry.space_group_name_H-M   'P 1'
#
loop_
_entity.id
_entity.type
_entity.pdbx_description
1 polymer ?
#
loop_
_entity_poly.entity_id
_entity_poly.type
_entity_poly.pdbx_seq_one_letter_code
_entity_poly.pdbx_strand_id
1 'polypeptide(L)'
;MEIIVGGGKYGCAAVEYLRKKGRGFVLVDIDPNCLAVKRFGLKSSAQIGTEGEYFLQGDIAIVLELVDALKPEYVFPTAPTHIAAELAKIKFKLVPWAEEINSILANLPSTVILRAGRGNLIVSYNRDKDCLEKCEAPEVCPATQKRRPCTMDRLMKFAYPEGFILISHQMAPGMGALKGSELLEFFDWAEKKDKFIIATACNCHGFFTAFKKIHR
;
A
#
# COMPACT_ATOMS: atom_id res chain seq x y z
N MET A 1 -9.30 0.69 -15.59
CA MET A 1 -8.37 1.81 -15.31
C MET A 1 -7.69 1.55 -13.99
N GLU A 2 -6.35 1.60 -13.96
CA GLU A 2 -5.58 1.38 -12.74
C GLU A 2 -5.09 2.71 -12.17
N ILE A 3 -4.72 2.73 -10.89
CA ILE A 3 -4.12 3.92 -10.26
C ILE A 3 -2.71 3.58 -9.80
N ILE A 4 -1.72 4.42 -10.17
CA ILE A 4 -0.34 4.34 -9.68
C ILE A 4 -0.11 5.53 -8.75
N VAL A 5 0.29 5.28 -7.52
CA VAL A 5 0.52 6.31 -6.51
C VAL A 5 2.02 6.48 -6.27
N GLY A 6 2.60 7.50 -6.90
CA GLY A 6 4.04 7.79 -6.89
C GLY A 6 4.74 7.42 -8.21
N GLY A 7 5.44 8.40 -8.80
CA GLY A 7 6.14 8.30 -10.09
C GLY A 7 7.64 8.03 -10.00
N GLY A 8 8.11 7.48 -8.88
CA GLY A 8 9.52 7.10 -8.68
C GLY A 8 9.91 5.80 -9.38
N LYS A 9 10.98 5.15 -8.92
CA LYS A 9 11.50 3.89 -9.48
C LYS A 9 10.42 2.80 -9.58
N TYR A 10 9.65 2.59 -8.51
CA TYR A 10 8.59 1.58 -8.48
C TYR A 10 7.36 1.98 -9.30
N GLY A 11 7.07 3.31 -9.40
CA GLY A 11 6.06 3.83 -10.30
C GLY A 11 6.42 3.57 -11.77
N CYS A 12 7.69 3.75 -12.15
CA CYS A 12 8.16 3.36 -13.48
C CYS A 12 7.95 1.87 -13.78
N ALA A 13 8.25 1.01 -12.81
CA ALA A 13 8.04 -0.42 -12.98
C ALA A 13 6.54 -0.77 -13.14
N ALA A 14 5.65 -0.08 -12.42
CA ALA A 14 4.20 -0.24 -12.56
C ALA A 14 3.71 0.22 -13.94
N VAL A 15 4.21 1.35 -14.45
CA VAL A 15 3.92 1.82 -15.83
C VAL A 15 4.33 0.78 -16.87
N GLU A 16 5.57 0.26 -16.79
CA GLU A 16 6.06 -0.77 -17.72
C GLU A 16 5.19 -2.04 -17.66
N TYR A 17 4.83 -2.47 -16.47
CA TYR A 17 3.96 -3.63 -16.28
C TYR A 17 2.59 -3.43 -16.92
N LEU A 18 1.93 -2.29 -16.66
CA LEU A 18 0.58 -2.01 -17.19
C LEU A 18 0.59 -1.84 -18.70
N ARG A 19 1.60 -1.16 -19.28
CA ARG A 19 1.81 -1.08 -20.74
C ARG A 19 1.95 -2.47 -21.37
N LYS A 20 2.77 -3.35 -20.76
CA LYS A 20 2.92 -4.73 -21.24
C LYS A 20 1.61 -5.53 -21.18
N LYS A 21 0.71 -5.20 -20.26
CA LYS A 21 -0.61 -5.82 -20.12
C LYS A 21 -1.70 -5.15 -20.96
N GLY A 22 -1.38 -4.05 -21.66
CA GLY A 22 -2.38 -3.26 -22.42
C GLY A 22 -3.44 -2.61 -21.52
N ARG A 23 -3.07 -2.25 -20.26
CA ARG A 23 -3.99 -1.69 -19.27
C ARG A 23 -3.79 -0.18 -19.17
N GLY A 24 -4.90 0.57 -19.23
CA GLY A 24 -4.90 2.00 -18.97
C GLY A 24 -4.68 2.32 -17.49
N PHE A 25 -4.07 3.46 -17.21
CA PHE A 25 -3.78 3.89 -15.83
C PHE A 25 -3.77 5.41 -15.67
N VAL A 26 -3.95 5.84 -14.42
CA VAL A 26 -3.66 7.20 -13.95
C VAL A 26 -2.51 7.14 -12.98
N LEU A 27 -1.41 7.84 -13.29
CA LEU A 27 -0.28 8.02 -12.37
C LEU A 27 -0.46 9.35 -11.63
N VAL A 28 -0.39 9.31 -10.30
CA VAL A 28 -0.46 10.50 -9.44
C VAL A 28 0.87 10.67 -8.72
N ASP A 29 1.45 11.87 -8.82
CA ASP A 29 2.64 12.27 -8.07
C ASP A 29 2.59 13.78 -7.76
N ILE A 30 3.18 14.18 -6.64
CA ILE A 30 3.29 15.60 -6.26
C ILE A 30 4.29 16.35 -7.15
N ASP A 31 5.31 15.66 -7.66
CA ASP A 31 6.32 16.22 -8.56
C ASP A 31 5.87 16.05 -10.03
N PRO A 32 5.54 17.17 -10.73
CA PRO A 32 5.15 17.11 -12.14
C PRO A 32 6.29 16.61 -13.05
N ASN A 33 7.52 16.59 -12.55
CA ASN A 33 8.72 16.12 -13.22
C ASN A 33 9.25 14.80 -12.66
N CYS A 34 8.39 14.00 -12.01
CA CYS A 34 8.78 12.70 -11.46
C CYS A 34 9.42 11.80 -12.52
N LEU A 35 10.13 10.76 -12.05
CA LEU A 35 10.89 9.88 -12.93
C LEU A 35 10.02 9.24 -14.04
N ALA A 36 8.80 8.83 -13.70
CA ALA A 36 7.89 8.20 -14.66
C ALA A 36 7.43 9.17 -15.76
N VAL A 37 7.13 10.43 -15.41
CA VAL A 37 6.78 11.47 -16.39
C VAL A 37 7.93 11.68 -17.38
N LYS A 38 9.15 11.89 -16.88
CA LYS A 38 10.34 12.08 -17.71
C LYS A 38 10.64 10.88 -18.60
N ARG A 39 10.54 9.67 -18.06
CA ARG A 39 10.94 8.44 -18.75
C ARG A 39 9.93 8.02 -19.83
N PHE A 40 8.65 8.21 -19.57
CA PHE A 40 7.58 7.69 -20.43
C PHE A 40 6.84 8.76 -21.22
N GLY A 41 7.17 10.04 -21.02
CA GLY A 41 6.53 11.16 -21.70
C GLY A 41 5.04 11.29 -21.36
N LEU A 42 4.66 10.95 -20.11
CA LEU A 42 3.27 11.04 -19.68
C LEU A 42 2.81 12.49 -19.66
N LYS A 43 1.64 12.74 -20.26
CA LYS A 43 1.09 14.10 -20.31
C LYS A 43 0.10 14.30 -19.19
N SER A 44 0.18 15.49 -18.57
CA SER A 44 -0.84 15.92 -17.62
C SER A 44 -2.18 16.08 -18.36
N SER A 45 -3.24 15.56 -17.76
CA SER A 45 -4.59 15.67 -18.29
C SER A 45 -5.57 16.06 -17.20
N ALA A 46 -6.36 17.08 -17.44
CA ALA A 46 -7.47 17.45 -16.54
C ALA A 46 -8.70 16.55 -16.75
N GLN A 47 -8.77 15.81 -17.84
CA GLN A 47 -9.85 14.86 -18.14
C GLN A 47 -9.29 13.46 -18.27
N ILE A 48 -9.81 12.55 -17.44
CA ILE A 48 -9.45 11.14 -17.44
C ILE A 48 -10.57 10.39 -18.14
N GLY A 49 -10.24 9.70 -19.23
CA GLY A 49 -11.14 8.79 -19.90
C GLY A 49 -11.17 7.42 -19.20
N THR A 50 -11.95 6.51 -19.76
CA THR A 50 -12.03 5.11 -19.28
C THR A 50 -10.83 4.27 -19.70
N GLU A 51 -10.07 4.73 -20.70
CA GLU A 51 -8.90 4.07 -21.28
C GLU A 51 -7.79 5.10 -21.50
N GLY A 52 -6.54 4.65 -21.54
CA GLY A 52 -5.38 5.49 -21.83
C GLY A 52 -4.40 5.59 -20.66
N GLU A 53 -3.39 6.43 -20.85
CA GLU A 53 -2.33 6.67 -19.89
C GLU A 53 -2.33 8.14 -19.48
N TYR A 54 -2.59 8.41 -18.23
CA TYR A 54 -2.74 9.77 -17.71
C TYR A 54 -1.75 10.03 -16.59
N PHE A 55 -1.32 11.27 -16.51
CA PHE A 55 -0.61 11.80 -15.34
C PHE A 55 -1.45 12.91 -14.70
N LEU A 56 -1.56 12.86 -13.37
CA LEU A 56 -2.10 13.94 -12.56
C LEU A 56 -1.07 14.38 -11.54
N GLN A 57 -0.77 15.68 -11.54
CA GLN A 57 -0.04 16.26 -10.42
C GLN A 57 -0.99 16.38 -9.24
N GLY A 58 -0.64 15.73 -8.13
CA GLY A 58 -1.46 15.79 -6.93
C GLY A 58 -0.93 14.95 -5.79
N ASP A 59 -1.60 15.08 -4.67
CA ASP A 59 -1.32 14.34 -3.45
C ASP A 59 -2.32 13.19 -3.23
N ILE A 60 -2.31 12.64 -2.03
CA ILE A 60 -3.16 11.52 -1.67
C ILE A 60 -4.66 11.86 -1.66
N ALA A 61 -5.05 13.14 -1.57
CA ALA A 61 -6.46 13.54 -1.64
C ALA A 61 -7.02 13.30 -3.05
N ILE A 62 -6.24 13.63 -4.10
CA ILE A 62 -6.61 13.32 -5.49
C ILE A 62 -6.71 11.81 -5.71
N VAL A 63 -5.81 11.02 -5.11
CA VAL A 63 -5.91 9.55 -5.20
C VAL A 63 -7.22 9.05 -4.59
N LEU A 64 -7.67 9.62 -3.48
CA LEU A 64 -8.94 9.25 -2.85
C LEU A 64 -10.13 9.55 -3.78
N GLU A 65 -10.16 10.74 -4.40
CA GLU A 65 -11.20 11.13 -5.37
C GLU A 65 -11.23 10.17 -6.57
N LEU A 66 -10.05 9.78 -7.08
CA LEU A 66 -9.92 8.83 -8.19
C LEU A 66 -10.39 7.43 -7.81
N VAL A 67 -10.08 6.95 -6.60
CA VAL A 67 -10.56 5.64 -6.13
C VAL A 67 -12.09 5.61 -6.06
N ASP A 68 -12.70 6.67 -5.52
CA ASP A 68 -14.15 6.78 -5.42
C ASP A 68 -14.82 6.92 -6.82
N ALA A 69 -14.19 7.65 -7.75
CA ALA A 69 -14.76 7.91 -9.10
C ALA A 69 -14.55 6.76 -10.07
N LEU A 70 -13.33 6.21 -10.15
CA LEU A 70 -12.94 5.23 -11.16
C LEU A 70 -13.17 3.78 -10.71
N LYS A 71 -13.30 3.52 -9.42
CA LYS A 71 -13.39 2.17 -8.84
C LYS A 71 -12.36 1.22 -9.48
N PRO A 72 -11.05 1.53 -9.35
CA PRO A 72 -10.00 0.83 -10.07
C PRO A 72 -10.00 -0.67 -9.74
N GLU A 73 -9.54 -1.51 -10.65
CA GLU A 73 -9.32 -2.91 -10.34
C GLU A 73 -8.12 -3.05 -9.37
N TYR A 74 -7.05 -2.28 -9.64
CA TYR A 74 -5.87 -2.25 -8.77
C TYR A 74 -5.36 -0.83 -8.52
N VAL A 75 -4.85 -0.63 -7.30
CA VAL A 75 -4.07 0.55 -6.90
C VAL A 75 -2.65 0.10 -6.60
N PHE A 76 -1.66 0.67 -7.28
CA PHE A 76 -0.22 0.39 -7.12
C PHE A 76 0.38 1.40 -6.13
N PRO A 77 0.65 1.01 -4.85
CA PRO A 77 1.15 1.91 -3.82
C PRO A 77 2.68 2.02 -3.92
N THR A 78 3.17 2.80 -4.87
CA THR A 78 4.60 2.92 -5.17
C THR A 78 5.29 4.10 -4.48
N ALA A 79 4.56 4.94 -3.74
CA ALA A 79 5.11 5.96 -2.87
C ALA A 79 5.59 5.37 -1.51
N PRO A 80 6.59 5.98 -0.85
CA PRO A 80 7.21 5.43 0.37
C PRO A 80 6.36 5.70 1.64
N THR A 81 5.07 5.40 1.59
CA THR A 81 4.13 5.57 2.70
C THR A 81 3.07 4.46 2.70
N HIS A 82 2.33 4.32 3.79
CA HIS A 82 1.22 3.36 3.88
C HIS A 82 -0.03 3.93 3.19
N ILE A 83 -0.12 3.80 1.87
CA ILE A 83 -1.15 4.45 1.03
C ILE A 83 -2.57 4.20 1.54
N ALA A 84 -2.94 2.96 1.86
CA ALA A 84 -4.28 2.65 2.37
C ALA A 84 -4.60 3.43 3.67
N ALA A 85 -3.61 3.59 4.54
CA ALA A 85 -3.75 4.35 5.77
C ALA A 85 -3.86 5.86 5.52
N GLU A 86 -3.07 6.40 4.60
CA GLU A 86 -3.14 7.82 4.27
C GLU A 86 -4.48 8.18 3.60
N LEU A 87 -5.02 7.33 2.74
CA LEU A 87 -6.36 7.47 2.17
C LEU A 87 -7.44 7.49 3.26
N ALA A 88 -7.39 6.53 4.20
CA ALA A 88 -8.33 6.47 5.32
C ALA A 88 -8.21 7.69 6.23
N LYS A 89 -6.99 8.15 6.50
CA LYS A 89 -6.73 9.32 7.35
C LYS A 89 -7.41 10.58 6.80
N ILE A 90 -7.36 10.79 5.48
CA ILE A 90 -8.04 11.91 4.83
C ILE A 90 -9.56 11.71 4.83
N LYS A 91 -10.03 10.55 4.38
CA LYS A 91 -11.45 10.24 4.24
C LYS A 91 -12.22 10.39 5.56
N PHE A 92 -11.64 9.94 6.66
CA PHE A 92 -12.30 9.89 7.97
C PHE A 92 -11.75 10.91 8.99
N LYS A 93 -10.81 11.78 8.61
CA LYS A 93 -10.18 12.80 9.50
C LYS A 93 -9.59 12.16 10.76
N LEU A 94 -8.72 11.19 10.58
CA LEU A 94 -8.17 10.36 11.65
C LEU A 94 -6.90 10.93 12.26
N VAL A 95 -6.66 10.56 13.52
CA VAL A 95 -5.38 10.79 14.21
C VAL A 95 -4.75 9.45 14.63
N PRO A 96 -3.41 9.39 14.80
CA PRO A 96 -2.74 8.18 15.25
C PRO A 96 -3.25 7.70 16.62
N TRP A 97 -3.43 6.39 16.75
CA TRP A 97 -3.74 5.72 18.00
C TRP A 97 -2.49 4.95 18.47
N ALA A 98 -1.56 5.69 19.09
CA ALA A 98 -0.23 5.19 19.39
C ALA A 98 -0.22 4.06 20.43
N GLU A 99 -1.16 4.09 21.37
CA GLU A 99 -1.23 3.13 22.48
C GLU A 99 -1.49 1.70 21.98
N GLU A 100 -2.27 1.55 20.90
CA GLU A 100 -2.63 0.24 20.35
C GLU A 100 -1.47 -0.49 19.65
N ILE A 101 -0.47 0.25 19.19
CA ILE A 101 0.75 -0.37 18.64
C ILE A 101 1.46 -1.24 19.66
N ASN A 102 1.38 -0.90 20.94
CA ASN A 102 1.97 -1.72 22.01
C ASN A 102 1.28 -3.09 22.12
N SER A 103 -0.04 -3.14 21.93
CA SER A 103 -0.79 -4.41 21.93
C SER A 103 -0.35 -5.32 20.77
N ILE A 104 -0.14 -4.74 19.59
CA ILE A 104 0.35 -5.49 18.43
C ILE A 104 1.78 -5.98 18.68
N LEU A 105 2.65 -5.11 19.21
CA LEU A 105 4.05 -5.45 19.50
C LEU A 105 4.17 -6.61 20.49
N ALA A 106 3.28 -6.68 21.49
CA ALA A 106 3.27 -7.75 22.48
C ALA A 106 2.96 -9.14 21.85
N ASN A 107 2.27 -9.17 20.72
CA ASN A 107 1.84 -10.40 20.05
C ASN A 107 2.71 -10.79 18.85
N LEU A 108 3.76 -9.99 18.54
CA LEU A 108 4.66 -10.27 17.42
C LEU A 108 6.04 -10.73 17.90
N PRO A 109 6.66 -11.69 17.22
CA PRO A 109 8.07 -11.98 17.44
C PRO A 109 8.93 -10.74 17.18
N SER A 110 9.82 -10.38 18.10
CA SER A 110 10.73 -9.23 17.92
C SER A 110 11.59 -9.32 16.66
N THR A 111 11.86 -10.54 16.19
CA THR A 111 12.64 -10.81 14.98
C THR A 111 12.00 -10.31 13.68
N VAL A 112 10.69 -10.07 13.65
CA VAL A 112 10.01 -9.54 12.46
C VAL A 112 9.78 -8.04 12.54
N ILE A 113 10.05 -7.39 13.67
CA ILE A 113 9.81 -5.96 13.85
C ILE A 113 10.96 -5.17 13.22
N LEU A 114 10.65 -4.39 12.18
CA LEU A 114 11.62 -3.48 11.55
C LEU A 114 11.62 -2.12 12.23
N ARG A 115 10.45 -1.54 12.41
CA ARG A 115 10.28 -0.18 12.93
C ARG A 115 8.92 -0.02 13.57
N ALA A 116 8.89 0.52 14.77
CA ALA A 116 7.68 0.96 15.44
C ALA A 116 7.72 2.49 15.60
N GLY A 117 6.59 3.15 15.38
CA GLY A 117 6.42 4.58 15.52
C GLY A 117 5.09 4.92 16.18
N ARG A 118 4.77 6.21 16.27
CA ARG A 118 3.50 6.67 16.82
C ARG A 118 2.34 6.29 15.89
N GLY A 119 1.64 5.22 16.23
CA GLY A 119 0.49 4.74 15.48
C GLY A 119 0.84 3.90 14.25
N ASN A 120 2.10 3.51 14.04
CA ASN A 120 2.49 2.64 12.94
C ASN A 120 3.56 1.62 13.31
N LEU A 121 3.58 0.51 12.56
CA LEU A 121 4.53 -0.59 12.75
C LEU A 121 4.84 -1.24 11.40
N ILE A 122 6.13 -1.40 11.09
CA ILE A 122 6.61 -2.11 9.91
C ILE A 122 7.20 -3.44 10.33
N VAL A 123 6.78 -4.50 9.67
CA VAL A 123 7.22 -5.87 9.93
C VAL A 123 7.77 -6.54 8.67
N SER A 124 8.78 -7.40 8.84
CA SER A 124 9.39 -8.15 7.75
C SER A 124 10.07 -9.42 8.24
N TYR A 125 10.00 -10.50 7.47
CA TYR A 125 10.86 -11.67 7.67
C TYR A 125 12.31 -11.43 7.22
N ASN A 126 12.54 -10.41 6.41
CA ASN A 126 13.87 -9.97 5.99
C ASN A 126 14.26 -8.67 6.70
N ARG A 127 14.62 -8.79 8.00
CA ARG A 127 14.94 -7.64 8.84
C ARG A 127 16.31 -7.02 8.55
N ASP A 128 17.29 -7.88 8.33
CA ASP A 128 18.71 -7.48 8.39
C ASP A 128 19.36 -7.38 7.00
N LYS A 129 18.59 -7.58 5.92
CA LYS A 129 19.08 -7.53 4.55
C LYS A 129 18.03 -6.90 3.62
N ASP A 130 18.48 -6.25 2.57
CA ASP A 130 17.60 -5.76 1.53
C ASP A 130 17.01 -6.91 0.71
N CYS A 131 15.75 -6.76 0.31
CA CYS A 131 15.11 -7.68 -0.60
C CYS A 131 15.66 -7.54 -2.01
N LEU A 132 15.72 -8.64 -2.75
CA LEU A 132 16.03 -8.60 -4.17
C LEU A 132 14.94 -7.83 -4.92
N GLU A 133 15.32 -6.98 -5.88
CA GLU A 133 14.39 -6.14 -6.63
C GLU A 133 13.30 -6.92 -7.37
N LYS A 134 13.65 -8.11 -7.87
CA LYS A 134 12.72 -9.01 -8.59
C LYS A 134 12.46 -10.28 -7.79
N CYS A 135 12.02 -10.12 -6.54
CA CYS A 135 11.72 -11.25 -5.68
C CYS A 135 10.30 -11.77 -5.91
N GLU A 136 10.17 -13.07 -6.15
CA GLU A 136 8.88 -13.76 -6.27
C GLU A 136 8.29 -14.15 -4.91
N ALA A 137 8.91 -13.70 -3.82
CA ALA A 137 8.53 -14.02 -2.44
C ALA A 137 8.34 -15.53 -2.18
N PRO A 138 9.33 -16.38 -2.53
CA PRO A 138 9.24 -17.81 -2.28
C PRO A 138 9.24 -18.11 -0.79
N GLU A 139 8.89 -19.34 -0.41
CA GLU A 139 8.83 -19.77 1.00
C GLU A 139 10.19 -19.66 1.70
N VAL A 140 11.27 -19.97 0.99
CA VAL A 140 12.65 -19.75 1.43
C VAL A 140 13.14 -18.42 0.85
N CYS A 141 13.43 -17.44 1.72
CA CYS A 141 13.87 -16.12 1.30
C CYS A 141 15.24 -16.21 0.57
N PRO A 142 15.36 -15.74 -0.68
CA PRO A 142 16.61 -15.83 -1.42
C PRO A 142 17.72 -14.94 -0.86
N ALA A 143 17.37 -13.86 -0.12
CA ALA A 143 18.35 -12.97 0.50
C ALA A 143 18.90 -13.53 1.82
N THR A 144 18.07 -14.16 2.65
CA THR A 144 18.45 -14.65 3.98
C THR A 144 18.62 -16.15 4.08
N GLN A 145 18.17 -16.92 3.07
CA GLN A 145 18.12 -18.39 3.05
C GLN A 145 17.28 -18.99 4.18
N LYS A 146 16.41 -18.17 4.79
CA LYS A 146 15.52 -18.60 5.88
C LYS A 146 14.13 -18.93 5.33
N ARG A 147 13.56 -20.03 5.79
CA ARG A 147 12.16 -20.40 5.52
C ARG A 147 11.24 -19.57 6.42
N ARG A 148 10.21 -18.92 5.84
CA ARG A 148 9.18 -18.26 6.63
C ARG A 148 8.22 -19.32 7.22
N PRO A 149 7.74 -19.12 8.46
CA PRO A 149 6.82 -20.09 9.09
C PRO A 149 5.41 -20.03 8.50
N CYS A 150 4.98 -18.84 8.06
CA CYS A 150 3.71 -18.59 7.38
C CYS A 150 3.83 -17.32 6.53
N THR A 151 2.79 -16.93 5.81
CA THR A 151 2.72 -15.62 5.15
C THR A 151 2.57 -14.51 6.19
N MET A 152 3.07 -13.29 5.86
CA MET A 152 3.05 -12.19 6.82
C MET A 152 1.62 -11.76 7.17
N ASP A 153 0.68 -11.79 6.22
CA ASP A 153 -0.73 -11.51 6.48
C ASP A 153 -1.32 -12.44 7.57
N ARG A 154 -0.97 -13.73 7.55
CA ARG A 154 -1.39 -14.70 8.59
C ARG A 154 -0.79 -14.37 9.95
N LEU A 155 0.51 -14.05 10.00
CA LEU A 155 1.16 -13.65 11.24
C LEU A 155 0.53 -12.36 11.80
N MET A 156 0.26 -11.39 10.93
CA MET A 156 -0.36 -10.12 11.29
C MET A 156 -1.81 -10.33 11.77
N LYS A 157 -2.57 -11.20 11.12
CA LYS A 157 -3.94 -11.55 11.55
C LYS A 157 -3.95 -12.26 12.89
N PHE A 158 -2.96 -13.10 13.16
CA PHE A 158 -2.79 -13.72 14.46
C PHE A 158 -2.45 -12.68 15.55
N ALA A 159 -1.55 -11.75 15.24
CA ALA A 159 -1.12 -10.72 16.18
C ALA A 159 -2.25 -9.72 16.52
N TYR A 160 -3.13 -9.43 15.57
CA TYR A 160 -4.27 -8.53 15.74
C TYR A 160 -5.48 -8.96 14.90
N PRO A 161 -6.31 -9.88 15.43
CA PRO A 161 -7.46 -10.46 14.69
C PRO A 161 -8.54 -9.45 14.30
N GLU A 162 -8.68 -8.36 15.07
CA GLU A 162 -9.73 -7.35 14.88
C GLU A 162 -9.40 -6.31 13.80
N GLY A 163 -8.14 -6.27 13.34
CA GLY A 163 -7.70 -5.35 12.30
C GLY A 163 -8.17 -5.73 10.92
N PHE A 164 -8.27 -4.74 10.04
CA PHE A 164 -8.49 -4.97 8.61
C PHE A 164 -7.13 -5.13 7.90
N ILE A 165 -6.95 -6.23 7.19
CA ILE A 165 -5.69 -6.49 6.48
C ILE A 165 -5.97 -6.52 4.98
N LEU A 166 -5.45 -5.54 4.26
CA LEU A 166 -5.41 -5.52 2.80
C LEU A 166 -4.23 -6.35 2.30
N ILE A 167 -4.50 -7.21 1.35
CA ILE A 167 -3.46 -8.00 0.72
C ILE A 167 -2.78 -7.21 -0.39
N SER A 168 -1.46 -7.08 -0.33
CA SER A 168 -0.66 -6.62 -1.45
C SER A 168 -0.47 -7.79 -2.42
N HIS A 169 -1.35 -7.87 -3.43
CA HIS A 169 -1.33 -8.92 -4.45
C HIS A 169 -0.08 -8.79 -5.31
N GLN A 170 0.67 -9.88 -5.45
CA GLN A 170 1.88 -9.86 -6.26
C GLN A 170 1.53 -9.83 -7.76
N MET A 171 1.77 -8.71 -8.42
CA MET A 171 1.49 -8.48 -9.84
C MET A 171 2.65 -8.93 -10.73
N ALA A 172 3.86 -8.76 -10.24
CA ALA A 172 5.12 -9.18 -10.84
C ALA A 172 6.17 -9.39 -9.74
N PRO A 173 7.32 -10.01 -10.02
CA PRO A 173 8.42 -10.11 -9.08
C PRO A 173 8.83 -8.74 -8.51
N GLY A 174 8.74 -8.57 -7.19
CA GLY A 174 9.03 -7.31 -6.50
C GLY A 174 7.97 -6.22 -6.60
N MET A 175 6.80 -6.50 -7.18
CA MET A 175 5.72 -5.54 -7.36
C MET A 175 4.40 -6.06 -6.79
N GLY A 176 3.79 -5.28 -5.90
CA GLY A 176 2.47 -5.54 -5.33
C GLY A 176 1.46 -4.46 -5.68
N ALA A 177 0.18 -4.82 -5.66
CA ALA A 177 -0.94 -3.89 -5.80
C ALA A 177 -2.09 -4.27 -4.86
N LEU A 178 -2.89 -3.28 -4.48
CA LEU A 178 -4.11 -3.46 -3.70
C LEU A 178 -5.28 -3.59 -4.66
N LYS A 179 -6.21 -4.52 -4.41
CA LYS A 179 -7.47 -4.54 -5.15
C LYS A 179 -8.33 -3.35 -4.75
N GLY A 180 -8.87 -2.64 -5.74
CA GLY A 180 -9.75 -1.51 -5.50
C GLY A 180 -11.01 -1.91 -4.73
N SER A 181 -11.60 -3.08 -5.02
CA SER A 181 -12.77 -3.60 -4.29
C SER A 181 -12.48 -3.86 -2.82
N GLU A 182 -11.31 -4.42 -2.48
CA GLU A 182 -10.91 -4.65 -1.09
C GLU A 182 -10.65 -3.32 -0.35
N LEU A 183 -10.13 -2.32 -1.06
CA LEU A 183 -9.94 -0.98 -0.51
C LEU A 183 -11.27 -0.27 -0.21
N LEU A 184 -12.26 -0.41 -1.09
CA LEU A 184 -13.61 0.13 -0.85
C LEU A 184 -14.31 -0.60 0.31
N GLU A 185 -14.21 -1.94 0.37
CA GLU A 185 -14.71 -2.74 1.50
C GLU A 185 -14.08 -2.29 2.83
N PHE A 186 -12.78 -2.01 2.81
CA PHE A 186 -12.10 -1.44 3.97
C PHE A 186 -12.70 -0.09 4.39
N PHE A 187 -13.01 0.80 3.44
CA PHE A 187 -13.61 2.09 3.77
C PHE A 187 -14.99 1.93 4.40
N ASP A 188 -15.85 1.05 3.86
CA ASP A 188 -17.17 0.76 4.41
C ASP A 188 -17.09 0.15 5.83
N TRP A 189 -16.08 -0.67 6.07
CA TRP A 189 -15.83 -1.24 7.39
C TRP A 189 -15.30 -0.17 8.37
N ALA A 190 -14.36 0.69 7.95
CA ALA A 190 -13.74 1.71 8.79
C ALA A 190 -14.70 2.85 9.16
N GLU A 191 -15.66 3.16 8.30
CA GLU A 191 -16.69 4.17 8.58
C GLU A 191 -17.46 3.90 9.85
N LYS A 192 -17.70 2.62 10.16
CA LYS A 192 -18.46 2.14 11.33
C LYS A 192 -17.63 2.05 12.61
N LYS A 193 -16.36 2.46 12.59
CA LYS A 193 -15.44 2.31 13.71
C LYS A 193 -14.94 3.66 14.20
N ASP A 194 -14.86 3.84 15.51
CA ASP A 194 -14.23 5.01 16.12
C ASP A 194 -12.71 4.85 16.25
N LYS A 195 -12.28 3.61 16.40
CA LYS A 195 -10.86 3.22 16.48
C LYS A 195 -10.66 1.96 15.66
N PHE A 196 -9.58 1.89 14.92
CA PHE A 196 -9.26 0.70 14.14
C PHE A 196 -7.79 0.63 13.76
N ILE A 197 -7.38 -0.55 13.32
CA ILE A 197 -6.11 -0.79 12.69
C ILE A 197 -6.34 -1.21 11.26
N ILE A 198 -5.68 -0.52 10.34
CA ILE A 198 -5.50 -0.93 8.96
C ILE A 198 -4.10 -1.50 8.78
N ALA A 199 -4.01 -2.61 8.10
CA ALA A 199 -2.74 -3.19 7.71
C ALA A 199 -2.71 -3.49 6.22
N THR A 200 -1.51 -3.46 5.65
CA THR A 200 -1.22 -3.97 4.32
C THR A 200 -0.14 -5.02 4.43
N ALA A 201 -0.33 -6.17 3.82
CA ALA A 201 0.62 -7.27 3.87
C ALA A 201 0.82 -7.95 2.52
N CYS A 202 2.05 -8.31 2.24
CA CYS A 202 2.40 -9.34 1.24
C CYS A 202 2.88 -10.60 1.95
N ASN A 203 3.44 -11.54 1.22
CA ASN A 203 3.95 -12.78 1.81
C ASN A 203 5.06 -12.58 2.87
N CYS A 204 5.86 -11.52 2.76
CA CYS A 204 7.09 -11.34 3.55
C CYS A 204 7.13 -10.06 4.39
N HIS A 205 6.33 -9.06 4.06
CA HIS A 205 6.35 -7.73 4.68
C HIS A 205 4.93 -7.31 5.05
N GLY A 206 4.84 -6.42 6.04
CA GLY A 206 3.58 -5.82 6.41
C GLY A 206 3.76 -4.45 7.05
N PHE A 207 2.69 -3.67 6.98
CA PHE A 207 2.60 -2.36 7.57
C PHE A 207 1.29 -2.26 8.35
N PHE A 208 1.34 -1.95 9.64
CA PHE A 208 0.19 -1.61 10.46
C PHE A 208 0.11 -0.10 10.65
N THR A 209 -1.09 0.44 10.65
CA THR A 209 -1.38 1.80 11.10
C THR A 209 -2.64 1.79 11.96
N ALA A 210 -2.51 2.31 13.17
CA ALA A 210 -3.59 2.41 14.14
C ALA A 210 -4.15 3.83 14.17
N PHE A 211 -5.46 3.96 14.09
CA PHE A 211 -6.16 5.23 14.03
C PHE A 211 -7.32 5.32 15.02
N LYS A 212 -7.64 6.56 15.42
CA LYS A 212 -8.87 6.92 16.11
C LYS A 212 -9.49 8.16 15.48
N LYS A 213 -10.82 8.23 15.47
CA LYS A 213 -11.56 9.43 15.06
C LYS A 213 -11.42 10.51 16.13
N ILE A 214 -11.41 11.75 15.70
CA ILE A 214 -11.48 12.91 16.60
C ILE A 214 -12.96 13.08 16.97
N HIS A 215 -13.33 12.75 18.19
CA HIS A 215 -14.62 13.16 18.72
C HIS A 215 -14.55 14.67 19.02
N ARG A 216 -15.38 15.44 18.39
CA ARG A 216 -15.61 16.87 18.70
C ARG A 216 -16.47 17.00 19.95
#